data_65bed9edc55115bec769e6d1021f3548
#
_entry.id   65bed9edc55115bec769e6d1021f3548
#
_cell.length_a   1.000
_cell.length_b   1.000
_cell.length_c   1.000
_cell.angle_alpha   90.00
_cell.angle_beta   90.00
_cell.angle_gamma   90.00
#
_symmetry.space_group_name_H-M   'P 1'
#
loop_
_entity.id
_entity.type
_entity.pdbx_description
1 polymer ?
#
loop_
_entity_poly.entity_id
_entity_poly.type
_entity_poly.pdbx_seq_one_letter_code
_entity_poly.pdbx_strand_id
1 'polypeptide(L)'
;MAAYAVGFGALAALEHRAFETGRFDLGNMTQAVWSTVEGRPLDVTELGGDQISRLGAHVDPLLALFAPLWLVWPGPTMLLVVQAGAIALGAVPMFWLGRKHLGTDWAGVLCGLAYLVYPAVQWLALDEFHPVALACPLLAYAFWYLDEDRLWAFVPFGVLAALTKEEIPLVLAAMGVWYAIAKGRRLAGTVIAVAGIATTALWLEAVMAHFREGAEPAFYGRYDAVGSSPTGIVKTAFTDPLAIAGALTDRRDLLYLVELGLPLAALFLLAPLVLIAAVPELLANLLSSVGNQTSIRFHYTAPITPFLFAAAILGASQFVRRREAAVAILAFSLLAGILIGPLRAGELVPEPRSKHDRIAERAIALIPPDAPVSSTNGLGGHLSERRRIHSFPTVSDSEWVAVDLKRASYLDRRSDPSTAAVPLAELLRSGSWSKVFDEDGIIVLRRTA
;
A
#
# COMPACT_ATOMS: atom_id res chain seq x y z
N MET A 1 7.43 13.54 -14.83
CA MET A 1 6.43 12.46 -14.70
C MET A 1 6.79 11.23 -15.54
N ALA A 2 6.89 11.33 -16.88
CA ALA A 2 7.21 10.15 -17.70
C ALA A 2 8.50 9.43 -17.27
N ALA A 3 9.59 10.16 -17.05
CA ALA A 3 10.85 9.58 -16.58
C ALA A 3 10.70 8.89 -15.21
N TYR A 4 9.89 9.44 -14.31
CA TYR A 4 9.58 8.82 -13.01
C TYR A 4 8.80 7.52 -13.21
N ALA A 5 7.68 7.57 -13.96
CA ALA A 5 6.84 6.39 -14.20
C ALA A 5 7.61 5.24 -14.85
N VAL A 6 8.42 5.57 -15.89
CA VAL A 6 9.26 4.56 -16.56
C VAL A 6 10.38 4.06 -15.65
N GLY A 7 11.07 4.95 -14.92
CA GLY A 7 12.17 4.57 -14.04
C GLY A 7 11.71 3.68 -12.88
N PHE A 8 10.73 4.13 -12.10
CA PHE A 8 10.21 3.35 -10.97
C PHE A 8 9.44 2.11 -11.40
N GLY A 9 8.66 2.19 -12.49
CA GLY A 9 8.01 1.00 -13.05
C GLY A 9 8.99 -0.05 -13.54
N ALA A 10 10.10 0.37 -14.15
CA ALA A 10 11.18 -0.55 -14.57
C ALA A 10 11.91 -1.15 -13.36
N LEU A 11 12.21 -0.36 -12.33
CA LEU A 11 12.83 -0.85 -11.09
C LEU A 11 11.95 -1.89 -10.42
N ALA A 12 10.67 -1.59 -10.14
CA ALA A 12 9.73 -2.53 -9.53
C ALA A 12 9.56 -3.82 -10.36
N ALA A 13 9.55 -3.72 -11.70
CA ALA A 13 9.54 -4.89 -12.58
C ALA A 13 10.83 -5.71 -12.52
N LEU A 14 11.99 -5.08 -12.30
CA LEU A 14 13.28 -5.75 -12.16
C LEU A 14 13.39 -6.44 -10.79
N GLU A 15 12.93 -5.81 -9.71
CA GLU A 15 12.82 -6.41 -8.38
C GLU A 15 11.93 -7.66 -8.42
N HIS A 16 10.77 -7.56 -9.06
CA HIS A 16 9.93 -8.74 -9.28
C HIS A 16 10.70 -9.86 -10.00
N ARG A 17 11.39 -9.55 -11.10
CA ARG A 17 12.19 -10.56 -11.83
C ARG A 17 13.36 -11.14 -11.05
N ALA A 18 13.83 -10.44 -10.03
CA ALA A 18 14.86 -10.89 -9.10
C ALA A 18 14.30 -11.65 -7.87
N PHE A 19 13.00 -12.01 -7.88
CA PHE A 19 12.32 -12.71 -6.78
C PHE A 19 12.31 -11.93 -5.45
N GLU A 20 12.38 -10.59 -5.50
CA GLU A 20 12.32 -9.72 -4.31
C GLU A 20 10.87 -9.36 -3.92
N THR A 21 9.87 -9.71 -4.72
CA THR A 21 8.45 -9.53 -4.40
C THR A 21 7.85 -10.80 -3.79
N GLY A 22 6.76 -10.62 -3.04
CA GLY A 22 6.18 -11.71 -2.27
C GLY A 22 4.76 -12.13 -2.67
N ARG A 23 4.41 -13.36 -2.29
CA ARG A 23 3.04 -13.86 -2.38
C ARG A 23 2.07 -13.06 -1.53
N PHE A 24 2.51 -12.59 -0.37
CA PHE A 24 1.65 -11.93 0.61
C PHE A 24 1.09 -10.60 0.10
N ASP A 25 1.90 -9.83 -0.61
CA ASP A 25 1.53 -8.53 -1.17
C ASP A 25 1.23 -8.64 -2.67
N LEU A 26 2.23 -8.51 -3.55
CA LEU A 26 2.01 -8.54 -5.01
C LEU A 26 1.29 -9.81 -5.47
N GLY A 27 1.67 -10.97 -4.94
CA GLY A 27 1.07 -12.25 -5.34
C GLY A 27 -0.42 -12.34 -5.01
N ASN A 28 -0.84 -11.83 -3.85
CA ASN A 28 -2.25 -11.81 -3.45
C ASN A 28 -3.08 -10.89 -4.36
N MET A 29 -2.54 -9.69 -4.70
CA MET A 29 -3.20 -8.78 -5.65
C MET A 29 -3.25 -9.37 -7.06
N THR A 30 -2.17 -10.05 -7.47
CA THR A 30 -2.09 -10.80 -8.73
C THR A 30 -3.17 -11.86 -8.80
N GLN A 31 -3.32 -12.68 -7.75
CA GLN A 31 -4.36 -13.72 -7.69
C GLN A 31 -5.76 -13.10 -7.75
N ALA A 32 -6.02 -12.01 -7.05
CA ALA A 32 -7.33 -11.34 -7.05
C ALA A 32 -7.72 -10.81 -8.44
N VAL A 33 -6.77 -10.22 -9.18
CA VAL A 33 -7.05 -9.74 -10.54
C VAL A 33 -7.17 -10.90 -11.52
N TRP A 34 -6.27 -11.87 -11.47
CA TRP A 34 -6.29 -13.07 -12.31
C TRP A 34 -7.59 -13.86 -12.11
N SER A 35 -8.00 -14.12 -10.88
CA SER A 35 -9.24 -14.85 -10.59
C SER A 35 -10.49 -14.10 -11.06
N THR A 36 -10.45 -12.75 -11.05
CA THR A 36 -11.53 -11.93 -11.60
C THR A 36 -11.67 -12.14 -13.12
N VAL A 37 -10.56 -12.21 -13.85
CA VAL A 37 -10.56 -12.54 -15.29
C VAL A 37 -11.12 -13.95 -15.55
N GLU A 38 -10.83 -14.88 -14.65
CA GLU A 38 -11.32 -16.27 -14.71
C GLU A 38 -12.79 -16.43 -14.24
N GLY A 39 -13.53 -15.33 -14.07
CA GLY A 39 -14.93 -15.34 -13.67
C GLY A 39 -15.18 -15.60 -12.17
N ARG A 40 -14.17 -15.49 -11.35
CA ARG A 40 -14.21 -15.58 -9.87
C ARG A 40 -13.77 -14.25 -9.25
N PRO A 41 -14.67 -13.26 -9.16
CA PRO A 41 -14.30 -11.90 -8.76
C PRO A 41 -13.59 -11.84 -7.40
N LEU A 42 -12.34 -11.38 -7.41
CA LEU A 42 -11.51 -11.15 -6.22
C LEU A 42 -11.32 -12.39 -5.33
N ASP A 43 -11.36 -13.60 -5.91
CA ASP A 43 -11.12 -14.84 -5.19
C ASP A 43 -9.62 -15.04 -4.95
N VAL A 44 -9.23 -15.33 -3.70
CA VAL A 44 -7.83 -15.49 -3.28
C VAL A 44 -7.69 -16.62 -2.28
N THR A 45 -6.47 -17.18 -2.19
CA THR A 45 -6.12 -18.09 -1.09
C THR A 45 -5.57 -17.28 0.07
N GLU A 46 -6.24 -17.29 1.24
CA GLU A 46 -5.74 -16.61 2.42
C GLU A 46 -4.53 -17.32 3.06
N LEU A 47 -3.94 -16.74 4.11
CA LEU A 47 -2.78 -17.33 4.80
C LEU A 47 -3.08 -18.68 5.47
N GLY A 48 -4.31 -18.86 5.95
CA GLY A 48 -4.78 -20.14 6.52
C GLY A 48 -4.92 -21.26 5.49
N GLY A 49 -4.99 -20.89 4.20
CA GLY A 49 -5.13 -21.82 3.08
C GLY A 49 -6.54 -21.90 2.51
N ASP A 50 -7.51 -21.23 3.10
CA ASP A 50 -8.88 -21.22 2.61
C ASP A 50 -9.06 -20.30 1.38
N GLN A 51 -9.98 -20.67 0.50
CA GLN A 51 -10.40 -19.82 -0.61
C GLN A 51 -11.44 -18.85 -0.12
N ILE A 52 -11.15 -17.57 -0.18
CA ILE A 52 -12.03 -16.50 0.26
C ILE A 52 -12.14 -15.41 -0.80
N SER A 53 -13.20 -14.60 -0.73
CA SER A 53 -13.16 -13.32 -1.40
C SER A 53 -12.17 -12.41 -0.68
N ARG A 54 -11.31 -11.72 -1.44
CA ARG A 54 -10.41 -10.71 -0.89
C ARG A 54 -11.14 -9.64 -0.06
N LEU A 55 -12.40 -9.36 -0.41
CA LEU A 55 -13.25 -8.43 0.35
C LEU A 55 -13.47 -8.83 1.81
N GLY A 56 -13.20 -10.10 2.17
CA GLY A 56 -13.14 -10.54 3.56
C GLY A 56 -11.84 -10.15 4.27
N ALA A 57 -10.74 -9.98 3.54
CA ALA A 57 -9.45 -9.56 4.11
C ALA A 57 -9.30 -8.03 4.11
N HIS A 58 -9.56 -7.41 2.96
CA HIS A 58 -9.57 -5.96 2.73
C HIS A 58 -10.64 -5.60 1.72
N VAL A 59 -11.32 -4.45 1.90
CA VAL A 59 -12.32 -3.97 0.96
C VAL A 59 -11.67 -3.04 -0.05
N ASP A 60 -11.06 -3.66 -1.07
CA ASP A 60 -10.35 -2.99 -2.15
C ASP A 60 -10.89 -3.39 -3.55
N PRO A 61 -12.20 -3.18 -3.83
CA PRO A 61 -12.83 -3.61 -5.07
C PRO A 61 -12.26 -2.93 -6.33
N LEU A 62 -11.42 -1.90 -6.17
CA LEU A 62 -10.65 -1.30 -7.26
C LEU A 62 -9.85 -2.34 -8.04
N LEU A 63 -9.39 -3.42 -7.40
CA LEU A 63 -8.65 -4.51 -8.05
C LEU A 63 -9.42 -5.13 -9.22
N ALA A 64 -10.73 -5.26 -9.13
CA ALA A 64 -11.53 -5.81 -10.22
C ALA A 64 -11.48 -4.95 -11.49
N LEU A 65 -11.24 -3.64 -11.36
CA LEU A 65 -11.12 -2.73 -12.51
C LEU A 65 -9.83 -2.96 -13.32
N PHE A 66 -8.86 -3.72 -12.80
CA PHE A 66 -7.66 -4.12 -13.55
C PHE A 66 -7.89 -5.34 -14.45
N ALA A 67 -8.99 -6.08 -14.29
CA ALA A 67 -9.29 -7.25 -15.11
C ALA A 67 -9.30 -6.95 -16.63
N PRO A 68 -9.90 -5.87 -17.15
CA PRO A 68 -9.82 -5.54 -18.58
C PRO A 68 -8.37 -5.24 -19.05
N LEU A 69 -7.55 -4.61 -18.19
CA LEU A 69 -6.15 -4.33 -18.51
C LEU A 69 -5.32 -5.62 -18.50
N TRP A 70 -5.63 -6.55 -17.61
CA TRP A 70 -5.00 -7.87 -17.54
C TRP A 70 -5.18 -8.67 -18.83
N LEU A 71 -6.34 -8.56 -19.49
CA LEU A 71 -6.58 -9.23 -20.79
C LEU A 71 -5.65 -8.73 -21.90
N VAL A 72 -5.14 -7.50 -21.79
CA VAL A 72 -4.22 -6.90 -22.78
C VAL A 72 -2.76 -7.10 -22.37
N TRP A 73 -2.49 -7.03 -21.08
CA TRP A 73 -1.15 -7.15 -20.52
C TRP A 73 -1.19 -8.03 -19.25
N PRO A 74 -1.20 -9.35 -19.39
CA PRO A 74 -1.26 -10.27 -18.27
C PRO A 74 0.05 -10.25 -17.46
N GLY A 75 -0.09 -10.50 -16.15
CA GLY A 75 1.02 -10.66 -15.23
C GLY A 75 1.21 -9.52 -14.23
N PRO A 76 1.89 -9.80 -13.11
CA PRO A 76 2.06 -8.87 -11.99
C PRO A 76 2.83 -7.59 -12.37
N THR A 77 3.71 -7.64 -13.37
CA THR A 77 4.44 -6.46 -13.87
C THR A 77 3.51 -5.33 -14.31
N MET A 78 2.33 -5.66 -14.84
CA MET A 78 1.32 -4.67 -15.22
C MET A 78 0.88 -3.85 -14.01
N LEU A 79 0.61 -4.49 -12.88
CA LEU A 79 0.18 -3.82 -11.65
C LEU A 79 1.25 -2.86 -11.15
N LEU A 80 2.51 -3.29 -11.11
CA LEU A 80 3.66 -2.49 -10.68
C LEU A 80 3.85 -1.23 -11.54
N VAL A 81 3.81 -1.39 -12.87
CA VAL A 81 3.97 -0.26 -13.79
C VAL A 81 2.81 0.73 -13.73
N VAL A 82 1.58 0.22 -13.58
CA VAL A 82 0.40 1.08 -13.41
C VAL A 82 0.47 1.85 -12.11
N GLN A 83 0.91 1.23 -11.00
CA GLN A 83 1.11 1.92 -9.73
C GLN A 83 2.12 3.07 -9.87
N ALA A 84 3.30 2.82 -10.43
CA ALA A 84 4.31 3.85 -10.64
C ALA A 84 3.80 5.00 -11.53
N GLY A 85 3.06 4.66 -12.59
CA GLY A 85 2.41 5.63 -13.47
C GLY A 85 1.35 6.48 -12.77
N ALA A 86 0.48 5.85 -11.97
CA ALA A 86 -0.56 6.53 -11.21
C ALA A 86 0.04 7.47 -10.16
N ILE A 87 1.07 7.02 -9.42
CA ILE A 87 1.78 7.84 -8.44
C ILE A 87 2.41 9.07 -9.12
N ALA A 88 3.05 8.89 -10.28
CA ALA A 88 3.63 10.00 -11.04
C ALA A 88 2.59 11.06 -11.42
N LEU A 89 1.35 10.65 -11.74
CA LEU A 89 0.24 11.56 -12.06
C LEU A 89 -0.19 12.42 -10.87
N GLY A 90 0.10 12.03 -9.63
CA GLY A 90 -0.12 12.86 -8.44
C GLY A 90 0.67 14.18 -8.44
N ALA A 91 1.73 14.30 -9.24
CA ALA A 91 2.43 15.56 -9.43
C ALA A 91 1.60 16.64 -10.12
N VAL A 92 0.57 16.27 -10.89
CA VAL A 92 -0.30 17.22 -11.62
C VAL A 92 -1.12 18.07 -10.66
N PRO A 93 -1.91 17.51 -9.72
CA PRO A 93 -2.62 18.33 -8.74
C PRO A 93 -1.67 19.15 -7.85
N MET A 94 -0.46 18.66 -7.54
CA MET A 94 0.54 19.45 -6.81
C MET A 94 1.05 20.64 -7.64
N PHE A 95 1.24 20.47 -8.93
CA PHE A 95 1.52 21.57 -9.86
C PHE A 95 0.36 22.59 -9.86
N TRP A 96 -0.87 22.14 -9.97
CA TRP A 96 -2.03 23.06 -10.00
C TRP A 96 -2.18 23.83 -8.69
N LEU A 97 -2.05 23.17 -7.54
CA LEU A 97 -2.06 23.81 -6.22
C LEU A 97 -0.95 24.86 -6.09
N GLY A 98 0.30 24.48 -6.46
CA GLY A 98 1.44 25.39 -6.42
C GLY A 98 1.23 26.61 -7.33
N ARG A 99 0.78 26.40 -8.56
CA ARG A 99 0.43 27.49 -9.50
C ARG A 99 -0.62 28.43 -8.95
N LYS A 100 -1.70 27.88 -8.41
CA LYS A 100 -2.84 28.64 -7.88
C LYS A 100 -2.45 29.45 -6.64
N HIS A 101 -1.88 28.79 -5.64
CA HIS A 101 -1.67 29.41 -4.33
C HIS A 101 -0.35 30.20 -4.24
N LEU A 102 0.67 29.84 -5.01
CA LEU A 102 1.95 30.56 -5.04
C LEU A 102 2.07 31.53 -6.23
N GLY A 103 1.10 31.51 -7.16
CA GLY A 103 0.88 32.58 -8.15
C GLY A 103 1.72 32.51 -9.41
N THR A 104 2.50 31.43 -9.68
CA THR A 104 3.28 31.29 -10.92
C THR A 104 3.35 29.84 -11.39
N ASP A 105 3.43 29.61 -12.71
CA ASP A 105 3.63 28.29 -13.30
C ASP A 105 4.93 27.64 -12.79
N TRP A 106 5.97 28.45 -12.59
CA TRP A 106 7.25 27.99 -12.07
C TRP A 106 7.11 27.42 -10.65
N ALA A 107 6.37 28.06 -9.76
CA ALA A 107 6.10 27.53 -8.43
C ALA A 107 5.30 26.21 -8.50
N GLY A 108 4.37 26.10 -9.44
CA GLY A 108 3.68 24.84 -9.73
C GLY A 108 4.65 23.74 -10.14
N VAL A 109 5.59 24.02 -11.05
CA VAL A 109 6.62 23.05 -11.47
C VAL A 109 7.46 22.59 -10.28
N LEU A 110 7.90 23.52 -9.41
CA LEU A 110 8.67 23.18 -8.22
C LEU A 110 7.89 22.26 -7.25
N CYS A 111 6.60 22.55 -7.03
CA CYS A 111 5.75 21.70 -6.18
C CYS A 111 5.53 20.31 -6.78
N GLY A 112 5.28 20.20 -8.08
CA GLY A 112 5.17 18.91 -8.77
C GLY A 112 6.46 18.10 -8.75
N LEU A 113 7.61 18.75 -8.91
CA LEU A 113 8.92 18.09 -8.78
C LEU A 113 9.21 17.67 -7.34
N ALA A 114 8.88 18.52 -6.35
CA ALA A 114 9.03 18.21 -4.95
C ALA A 114 8.26 16.94 -4.57
N TYR A 115 7.04 16.79 -5.07
CA TYR A 115 6.24 15.58 -4.87
C TYR A 115 6.95 14.34 -5.42
N LEU A 116 7.49 14.39 -6.63
CA LEU A 116 8.16 13.24 -7.25
C LEU A 116 9.46 12.82 -6.55
N VAL A 117 10.17 13.79 -5.93
CA VAL A 117 11.42 13.50 -5.21
C VAL A 117 11.22 13.33 -3.70
N TYR A 118 9.99 13.47 -3.21
CA TYR A 118 9.65 13.26 -1.81
C TYR A 118 9.87 11.79 -1.41
N PRO A 119 10.59 11.52 -0.31
CA PRO A 119 11.03 10.14 0.00
C PRO A 119 9.87 9.15 0.13
N ALA A 120 8.77 9.51 0.81
CA ALA A 120 7.62 8.60 0.94
C ALA A 120 6.94 8.29 -0.40
N VAL A 121 6.92 9.23 -1.37
CA VAL A 121 6.40 8.99 -2.73
C VAL A 121 7.31 8.06 -3.52
N GLN A 122 8.63 8.17 -3.35
CA GLN A 122 9.58 7.27 -3.99
C GLN A 122 9.46 5.85 -3.43
N TRP A 123 9.41 5.71 -2.11
CA TRP A 123 9.20 4.42 -1.45
C TRP A 123 7.86 3.79 -1.84
N LEU A 124 6.78 4.58 -1.89
CA LEU A 124 5.46 4.10 -2.31
C LEU A 124 5.46 3.50 -3.72
N ALA A 125 6.32 3.98 -4.61
CA ALA A 125 6.42 3.46 -5.97
C ALA A 125 7.20 2.13 -6.06
N LEU A 126 7.98 1.80 -5.02
CA LEU A 126 8.78 0.57 -4.91
C LEU A 126 8.16 -0.45 -3.93
N ASP A 127 7.24 -0.05 -3.07
CA ASP A 127 6.59 -0.92 -2.07
C ASP A 127 5.57 -1.83 -2.77
N GLU A 128 6.03 -2.81 -3.54
CA GLU A 128 5.23 -3.76 -4.31
C GLU A 128 3.93 -3.14 -4.88
N PHE A 129 2.91 -3.92 -5.22
CA PHE A 129 1.63 -3.34 -5.61
C PHE A 129 0.63 -3.39 -4.45
N HIS A 130 0.09 -2.21 -4.11
CA HIS A 130 -0.97 -2.07 -3.11
C HIS A 130 -2.09 -1.16 -3.65
N PRO A 131 -3.36 -1.58 -3.65
CA PRO A 131 -4.47 -0.73 -4.13
C PRO A 131 -4.51 0.63 -3.43
N VAL A 132 -4.19 0.69 -2.13
CA VAL A 132 -4.14 1.92 -1.35
C VAL A 132 -3.06 2.91 -1.81
N ALA A 133 -2.00 2.44 -2.49
CA ALA A 133 -1.01 3.33 -3.09
C ALA A 133 -1.65 4.28 -4.13
N LEU A 134 -2.69 3.79 -4.82
CA LEU A 134 -3.46 4.58 -5.78
C LEU A 134 -4.33 5.65 -5.11
N ALA A 135 -4.62 5.50 -3.81
CA ALA A 135 -5.32 6.55 -3.06
C ALA A 135 -4.51 7.86 -3.03
N CYS A 136 -3.18 7.80 -3.03
CA CYS A 136 -2.32 8.99 -3.01
C CYS A 136 -2.64 9.96 -4.16
N PRO A 137 -2.51 9.60 -5.45
CA PRO A 137 -2.89 10.48 -6.55
C PRO A 137 -4.40 10.76 -6.60
N LEU A 138 -5.26 9.79 -6.31
CA LEU A 138 -6.71 9.98 -6.36
C LEU A 138 -7.19 11.01 -5.34
N LEU A 139 -6.70 10.96 -4.10
CA LEU A 139 -7.00 11.95 -3.06
C LEU A 139 -6.39 13.32 -3.38
N ALA A 140 -5.22 13.38 -4.04
CA ALA A 140 -4.63 14.62 -4.50
C ALA A 140 -5.52 15.32 -5.54
N TYR A 141 -6.05 14.60 -6.53
CA TYR A 141 -7.02 15.11 -7.49
C TYR A 141 -8.33 15.50 -6.81
N ALA A 142 -8.85 14.65 -5.93
CA ALA A 142 -10.07 14.93 -5.17
C ALA A 142 -9.93 16.23 -4.35
N PHE A 143 -8.80 16.42 -3.65
CA PHE A 143 -8.54 17.64 -2.90
C PHE A 143 -8.46 18.89 -3.81
N TRP A 144 -7.75 18.78 -4.94
CA TRP A 144 -7.69 19.86 -5.91
C TRP A 144 -9.08 20.31 -6.38
N TYR A 145 -9.96 19.35 -6.72
CA TYR A 145 -11.29 19.71 -7.20
C TYR A 145 -12.20 20.28 -6.11
N LEU A 146 -12.04 19.88 -4.86
CA LEU A 146 -12.70 20.54 -3.73
C LEU A 146 -12.13 21.96 -3.50
N ASP A 147 -10.81 22.15 -3.65
CA ASP A 147 -10.19 23.47 -3.56
C ASP A 147 -10.63 24.40 -4.68
N GLU A 148 -10.96 23.87 -5.85
CA GLU A 148 -11.57 24.60 -6.99
C GLU A 148 -13.10 24.75 -6.91
N ASP A 149 -13.73 24.23 -5.85
CA ASP A 149 -15.20 24.21 -5.70
C ASP A 149 -15.94 23.47 -6.84
N ARG A 150 -15.31 22.43 -7.41
CA ARG A 150 -15.80 21.61 -8.54
C ARG A 150 -16.25 20.23 -8.09
N LEU A 151 -17.40 20.17 -7.40
CA LEU A 151 -17.93 18.92 -6.84
C LEU A 151 -18.12 17.80 -7.88
N TRP A 152 -18.58 18.14 -9.08
CA TRP A 152 -18.79 17.13 -10.13
C TRP A 152 -17.50 16.42 -10.54
N ALA A 153 -16.35 17.13 -10.49
CA ALA A 153 -15.05 16.57 -10.79
C ALA A 153 -14.41 15.87 -9.58
N PHE A 154 -14.77 16.26 -8.35
CA PHE A 154 -14.39 15.57 -7.13
C PHE A 154 -14.95 14.15 -7.08
N VAL A 155 -16.23 13.96 -7.46
CA VAL A 155 -16.94 12.68 -7.28
C VAL A 155 -16.21 11.48 -7.88
N PRO A 156 -15.78 11.46 -9.15
CA PRO A 156 -15.13 10.29 -9.71
C PRO A 156 -13.81 9.93 -8.99
N PHE A 157 -13.00 10.93 -8.61
CA PHE A 157 -11.76 10.68 -7.87
C PHE A 157 -12.01 10.23 -6.44
N GLY A 158 -13.02 10.81 -5.77
CA GLY A 158 -13.44 10.38 -4.44
C GLY A 158 -13.97 8.96 -4.43
N VAL A 159 -14.81 8.60 -5.40
CA VAL A 159 -15.32 7.23 -5.54
C VAL A 159 -14.19 6.24 -5.80
N LEU A 160 -13.30 6.51 -6.77
CA LEU A 160 -12.17 5.63 -7.05
C LEU A 160 -11.24 5.49 -5.83
N ALA A 161 -11.01 6.58 -5.09
CA ALA A 161 -10.24 6.51 -3.84
C ALA A 161 -10.93 5.61 -2.81
N ALA A 162 -12.24 5.74 -2.60
CA ALA A 162 -13.01 4.92 -1.66
C ALA A 162 -12.98 3.42 -1.98
N LEU A 163 -12.71 3.05 -3.23
CA LEU A 163 -12.59 1.66 -3.68
C LEU A 163 -11.18 1.07 -3.46
N THR A 164 -10.22 1.86 -2.96
CA THR A 164 -8.84 1.38 -2.78
C THR A 164 -8.62 0.64 -1.48
N LYS A 165 -9.34 0.98 -0.41
CA LYS A 165 -9.26 0.32 0.89
C LYS A 165 -10.37 0.80 1.84
N GLU A 166 -10.73 -0.01 2.83
CA GLU A 166 -11.85 0.20 3.76
C GLU A 166 -11.78 1.48 4.59
N GLU A 167 -10.60 1.99 4.93
CA GLU A 167 -10.42 3.23 5.72
C GLU A 167 -10.46 4.51 4.89
N ILE A 168 -10.24 4.44 3.56
CA ILE A 168 -10.15 5.64 2.72
C ILE A 168 -11.44 6.48 2.69
N PRO A 169 -12.65 5.91 2.77
CA PRO A 169 -13.85 6.73 2.90
C PRO A 169 -13.87 7.61 4.15
N LEU A 170 -13.17 7.23 5.24
CA LEU A 170 -13.03 8.06 6.42
C LEU A 170 -12.12 9.28 6.17
N VAL A 171 -11.09 9.12 5.34
CA VAL A 171 -10.26 10.23 4.84
C VAL A 171 -11.11 11.20 4.01
N LEU A 172 -11.98 10.69 3.13
CA LEU A 172 -12.93 11.51 2.38
C LEU A 172 -13.92 12.23 3.30
N ALA A 173 -14.36 11.58 4.38
CA ALA A 173 -15.20 12.22 5.39
C ALA A 173 -14.49 13.43 6.02
N ALA A 174 -13.22 13.27 6.39
CA ALA A 174 -12.41 14.36 6.93
C ALA A 174 -12.16 15.47 5.91
N MET A 175 -12.01 15.16 4.61
CA MET A 175 -12.01 16.15 3.52
C MET A 175 -13.33 16.91 3.45
N GLY A 176 -14.47 16.23 3.66
CA GLY A 176 -15.79 16.88 3.75
C GLY A 176 -15.86 17.89 4.90
N VAL A 177 -15.31 17.57 6.06
CA VAL A 177 -15.20 18.48 7.20
C VAL A 177 -14.33 19.70 6.83
N TRP A 178 -13.17 19.47 6.23
CA TRP A 178 -12.32 20.56 5.72
C TRP A 178 -13.09 21.47 4.73
N TYR A 179 -13.80 20.87 3.79
CA TYR A 179 -14.55 21.60 2.77
C TYR A 179 -15.67 22.45 3.38
N ALA A 180 -16.38 21.91 4.38
CA ALA A 180 -17.42 22.65 5.12
C ALA A 180 -16.85 23.87 5.85
N ILE A 181 -15.68 23.74 6.48
CA ILE A 181 -15.06 24.78 7.31
C ILE A 181 -14.27 25.77 6.43
N ALA A 182 -13.31 25.27 5.66
CA ALA A 182 -12.36 26.11 4.94
C ALA A 182 -12.96 26.81 3.72
N LYS A 183 -13.94 26.18 3.04
CA LYS A 183 -14.62 26.73 1.86
C LYS A 183 -16.03 27.28 2.18
N GLY A 184 -16.51 27.12 3.43
CA GLY A 184 -17.85 27.55 3.84
C GLY A 184 -19.00 26.73 3.20
N ARG A 185 -18.69 25.62 2.54
CA ARG A 185 -19.65 24.76 1.84
C ARG A 185 -20.30 23.73 2.78
N ARG A 186 -20.98 24.23 3.81
CA ARG A 186 -21.48 23.41 4.94
C ARG A 186 -22.28 22.20 4.49
N LEU A 187 -23.32 22.40 3.65
CA LEU A 187 -24.20 21.30 3.22
C LEU A 187 -23.41 20.24 2.43
N ALA A 188 -22.65 20.65 1.40
CA ALA A 188 -21.90 19.72 0.57
C ALA A 188 -20.81 19.01 1.39
N GLY A 189 -20.09 19.74 2.26
CA GLY A 189 -19.09 19.15 3.14
C GLY A 189 -19.69 18.16 4.14
N THR A 190 -20.86 18.46 4.73
CA THR A 190 -21.57 17.52 5.61
C THR A 190 -22.01 16.27 4.83
N VAL A 191 -22.52 16.43 3.60
CA VAL A 191 -22.91 15.28 2.76
C VAL A 191 -21.70 14.39 2.48
N ILE A 192 -20.54 14.96 2.11
CA ILE A 192 -19.31 14.21 1.90
C ILE A 192 -18.87 13.50 3.19
N ALA A 193 -18.92 14.20 4.33
CA ALA A 193 -18.52 13.64 5.62
C ALA A 193 -19.41 12.45 6.03
N VAL A 194 -20.73 12.61 5.95
CA VAL A 194 -21.68 11.55 6.27
C VAL A 194 -21.57 10.39 5.30
N ALA A 195 -21.43 10.65 4.00
CA ALA A 195 -21.24 9.61 3.00
C ALA A 195 -19.96 8.81 3.26
N GLY A 196 -18.84 9.46 3.59
CA GLY A 196 -17.59 8.79 3.91
C GLY A 196 -17.71 7.89 5.15
N ILE A 197 -18.29 8.40 6.25
CA ILE A 197 -18.54 7.60 7.47
C ILE A 197 -19.46 6.42 7.15
N ALA A 198 -20.56 6.64 6.45
CA ALA A 198 -21.50 5.60 6.08
C ALA A 198 -20.86 4.53 5.19
N THR A 199 -19.99 4.93 4.25
CA THR A 199 -19.26 3.98 3.39
C THR A 199 -18.24 3.17 4.20
N THR A 200 -17.49 3.78 5.13
CA THR A 200 -16.60 3.04 6.03
C THR A 200 -17.38 2.01 6.86
N ALA A 201 -18.51 2.40 7.44
CA ALA A 201 -19.36 1.48 8.17
C ALA A 201 -19.90 0.35 7.27
N LEU A 202 -20.36 0.67 6.06
CA LEU A 202 -20.79 -0.32 5.07
C LEU A 202 -19.66 -1.32 4.73
N TRP A 203 -18.43 -0.81 4.51
CA TRP A 203 -17.27 -1.66 4.19
C TRP A 203 -16.93 -2.61 5.34
N LEU A 204 -16.86 -2.12 6.57
CA LEU A 204 -16.45 -2.92 7.73
C LEU A 204 -17.56 -3.85 8.23
N GLU A 205 -18.79 -3.32 8.42
CA GLU A 205 -19.87 -4.02 9.13
C GLU A 205 -20.76 -4.86 8.20
N ALA A 206 -20.79 -4.56 6.90
CA ALA A 206 -21.61 -5.32 5.98
C ALA A 206 -20.77 -6.11 4.97
N VAL A 207 -19.91 -5.45 4.20
CA VAL A 207 -19.17 -6.12 3.12
C VAL A 207 -18.12 -7.07 3.69
N MET A 208 -17.21 -6.57 4.51
CA MET A 208 -16.15 -7.39 5.09
C MET A 208 -16.73 -8.48 5.99
N ALA A 209 -17.70 -8.15 6.84
CA ALA A 209 -18.34 -9.11 7.73
C ALA A 209 -19.06 -10.24 6.97
N HIS A 210 -19.71 -9.93 5.83
CA HIS A 210 -20.33 -10.93 4.97
C HIS A 210 -19.31 -11.95 4.44
N PHE A 211 -18.18 -11.49 3.89
CA PHE A 211 -17.17 -12.36 3.31
C PHE A 211 -16.26 -13.06 4.34
N ARG A 212 -16.36 -12.68 5.62
CA ARG A 212 -15.65 -13.31 6.75
C ARG A 212 -16.54 -14.19 7.60
N GLU A 213 -17.80 -14.39 7.22
CA GLU A 213 -18.76 -15.17 7.98
C GLU A 213 -18.90 -14.70 9.44
N GLY A 214 -18.74 -13.40 9.69
CA GLY A 214 -18.83 -12.77 11.00
C GLY A 214 -17.56 -12.83 11.86
N ALA A 215 -16.45 -13.40 11.38
CA ALA A 215 -15.17 -13.35 12.09
C ALA A 215 -14.62 -11.91 12.14
N GLU A 216 -13.89 -11.56 13.20
CA GLU A 216 -13.25 -10.24 13.29
C GLU A 216 -12.10 -10.05 12.29
N PRO A 217 -11.89 -8.83 11.77
CA PRO A 217 -10.76 -8.53 10.88
C PRO A 217 -9.42 -8.80 11.58
N ALA A 218 -8.53 -9.57 10.93
CA ALA A 218 -7.23 -9.92 11.50
C ALA A 218 -6.37 -8.70 11.85
N PHE A 219 -6.56 -7.57 11.13
CA PHE A 219 -5.80 -6.34 11.39
C PHE A 219 -6.24 -5.60 12.67
N TYR A 220 -7.38 -5.95 13.30
CA TYR A 220 -7.78 -5.38 14.57
C TYR A 220 -6.78 -5.67 15.68
N GLY A 221 -6.10 -6.81 15.66
CA GLY A 221 -5.03 -7.16 16.60
C GLY A 221 -3.86 -6.16 16.63
N ARG A 222 -3.71 -5.31 15.59
CA ARG A 222 -2.72 -4.23 15.59
C ARG A 222 -3.00 -3.13 16.62
N TYR A 223 -4.25 -3.07 17.11
CA TYR A 223 -4.76 -2.02 17.99
C TYR A 223 -5.18 -2.55 19.37
N ASP A 224 -4.73 -3.75 19.76
CA ASP A 224 -5.13 -4.39 21.03
C ASP A 224 -4.83 -3.52 22.26
N ALA A 225 -3.73 -2.78 22.23
CA ALA A 225 -3.35 -1.88 23.31
C ALA A 225 -4.30 -0.68 23.49
N VAL A 226 -5.11 -0.35 22.47
CA VAL A 226 -5.97 0.84 22.44
C VAL A 226 -7.44 0.52 22.17
N GLY A 227 -7.84 -0.78 22.23
CA GLY A 227 -9.26 -1.20 22.14
C GLY A 227 -9.63 -1.99 20.89
N SER A 228 -8.65 -2.44 20.08
CA SER A 228 -8.74 -3.35 18.91
C SER A 228 -9.57 -2.80 17.75
N SER A 229 -10.87 -2.57 17.92
CA SER A 229 -11.80 -2.11 16.90
C SER A 229 -11.96 -0.58 16.88
N PRO A 230 -12.48 0.04 15.81
CA PRO A 230 -12.74 1.48 15.76
C PRO A 230 -13.61 1.97 16.92
N THR A 231 -14.67 1.23 17.26
CA THR A 231 -15.54 1.53 18.40
C THR A 231 -14.83 1.33 19.75
N GLY A 232 -13.96 0.31 19.83
CA GLY A 232 -13.10 0.06 20.98
C GLY A 232 -12.11 1.20 21.22
N ILE A 233 -11.44 1.69 20.18
CA ILE A 233 -10.51 2.84 20.25
C ILE A 233 -11.24 4.09 20.76
N VAL A 234 -12.42 4.40 20.20
CA VAL A 234 -13.25 5.51 20.68
C VAL A 234 -13.61 5.34 22.16
N LYS A 235 -14.05 4.14 22.57
CA LYS A 235 -14.34 3.85 23.98
C LYS A 235 -13.11 4.08 24.86
N THR A 236 -11.96 3.54 24.49
CA THR A 236 -10.70 3.69 25.22
C THR A 236 -10.28 5.15 25.35
N ALA A 237 -10.48 5.96 24.30
CA ALA A 237 -10.19 7.40 24.34
C ALA A 237 -10.97 8.14 25.47
N PHE A 238 -12.17 7.67 25.83
CA PHE A 238 -12.96 8.25 26.92
C PHE A 238 -12.74 7.56 28.27
N THR A 239 -12.43 6.26 28.29
CA THR A 239 -12.33 5.49 29.54
C THR A 239 -10.90 5.37 30.05
N ASP A 240 -9.90 5.39 29.16
CA ASP A 240 -8.47 5.35 29.47
C ASP A 240 -7.66 6.20 28.47
N PRO A 241 -7.75 7.54 28.57
CA PRO A 241 -7.01 8.44 27.67
C PRO A 241 -5.49 8.32 27.81
N LEU A 242 -4.98 7.76 28.91
CA LEU A 242 -3.54 7.56 29.11
C LEU A 242 -3.02 6.41 28.22
N ALA A 243 -3.81 5.38 27.99
CA ALA A 243 -3.46 4.32 27.04
C ALA A 243 -3.31 4.89 25.62
N ILE A 244 -4.22 5.77 25.18
CA ILE A 244 -4.11 6.45 23.89
C ILE A 244 -2.86 7.36 23.86
N ALA A 245 -2.64 8.17 24.88
CA ALA A 245 -1.47 9.04 24.97
C ALA A 245 -0.16 8.24 24.97
N GLY A 246 -0.12 7.10 25.66
CA GLY A 246 1.03 6.20 25.68
C GLY A 246 1.37 5.64 24.30
N ALA A 247 0.35 5.23 23.54
CA ALA A 247 0.52 4.73 22.17
C ALA A 247 1.05 5.79 21.20
N LEU A 248 0.74 7.09 21.42
CA LEU A 248 1.17 8.20 20.55
C LEU A 248 2.57 8.75 20.87
N THR A 249 3.28 8.24 21.86
CA THR A 249 4.55 8.83 22.37
C THR A 249 5.78 7.95 22.13
N ASP A 250 5.68 6.92 21.29
CA ASP A 250 6.83 6.10 20.91
C ASP A 250 7.85 6.96 20.12
N ARG A 251 9.14 6.73 20.39
CA ARG A 251 10.24 7.34 19.63
C ARG A 251 10.12 7.11 18.14
N ARG A 252 9.65 5.94 17.74
CA ARG A 252 9.41 5.57 16.34
C ARG A 252 8.40 6.52 15.70
N ASP A 253 7.31 6.83 16.38
CA ASP A 253 6.25 7.70 15.89
C ASP A 253 6.73 9.15 15.71
N LEU A 254 7.55 9.63 16.65
CA LEU A 254 8.19 10.94 16.50
C LEU A 254 9.12 11.01 15.29
N LEU A 255 9.90 9.96 15.03
CA LEU A 255 10.76 9.89 13.84
C LEU A 255 9.91 9.87 12.56
N TYR A 256 8.84 9.08 12.55
CA TYR A 256 7.90 9.03 11.43
C TYR A 256 7.30 10.41 11.10
N LEU A 257 6.85 11.15 12.11
CA LEU A 257 6.34 12.51 11.94
C LEU A 257 7.41 13.49 11.40
N VAL A 258 8.66 13.34 11.85
CA VAL A 258 9.78 14.13 11.34
C VAL A 258 10.10 13.75 9.89
N GLU A 259 10.13 12.46 9.56
CA GLU A 259 10.38 11.96 8.20
C GLU A 259 9.28 12.39 7.21
N LEU A 260 8.03 12.50 7.66
CA LEU A 260 6.94 13.03 6.87
C LEU A 260 6.98 14.57 6.74
N GLY A 261 7.33 15.27 7.80
CA GLY A 261 7.17 16.73 7.86
C GLY A 261 8.39 17.54 7.42
N LEU A 262 9.57 17.10 7.80
CA LEU A 262 10.82 17.83 7.53
C LEU A 262 11.09 18.01 6.01
N PRO A 263 10.80 17.02 5.15
CA PRO A 263 10.99 17.19 3.71
C PRO A 263 10.13 18.28 3.07
N LEU A 264 9.12 18.78 3.78
CA LEU A 264 8.26 19.89 3.37
C LEU A 264 8.61 21.20 4.07
N ALA A 265 9.83 21.30 4.64
CA ALA A 265 10.30 22.44 5.42
C ALA A 265 9.34 22.82 6.59
N ALA A 266 8.57 21.86 7.10
CA ALA A 266 7.52 22.02 8.11
C ALA A 266 6.45 23.06 7.79
N LEU A 267 6.35 23.53 6.53
CA LEU A 267 5.40 24.56 6.10
C LEU A 267 3.92 24.14 6.23
N PHE A 268 3.66 22.82 6.24
CA PHE A 268 2.30 22.28 6.45
C PHE A 268 1.69 22.67 7.80
N LEU A 269 2.52 22.97 8.81
CA LEU A 269 2.06 23.42 10.13
C LEU A 269 1.35 24.78 10.09
N LEU A 270 1.58 25.57 9.04
CA LEU A 270 0.93 26.88 8.84
C LEU A 270 -0.47 26.78 8.22
N ALA A 271 -0.87 25.60 7.76
CA ALA A 271 -2.21 25.36 7.20
C ALA A 271 -2.90 24.15 7.87
N PRO A 272 -3.08 24.18 9.22
CA PRO A 272 -3.52 23.02 10.00
C PRO A 272 -4.91 22.48 9.61
N LEU A 273 -5.79 23.33 9.07
CA LEU A 273 -7.11 22.90 8.62
C LEU A 273 -7.05 21.84 7.51
N VAL A 274 -6.04 21.90 6.63
CA VAL A 274 -5.86 20.88 5.57
C VAL A 274 -5.48 19.54 6.16
N LEU A 275 -4.72 19.55 7.26
CA LEU A 275 -4.26 18.33 7.93
C LEU A 275 -5.41 17.50 8.53
N ILE A 276 -6.59 18.09 8.74
CA ILE A 276 -7.78 17.36 9.19
C ILE A 276 -8.02 16.15 8.27
N ALA A 277 -7.81 16.30 6.97
CA ALA A 277 -7.99 15.21 6.02
C ALA A 277 -6.97 14.07 6.19
N ALA A 278 -5.78 14.33 6.72
CA ALA A 278 -4.77 13.30 7.00
C ALA A 278 -4.97 12.63 8.37
N VAL A 279 -5.74 13.23 9.29
CA VAL A 279 -5.88 12.77 10.68
C VAL A 279 -6.35 11.32 10.80
N PRO A 280 -7.37 10.85 10.06
CA PRO A 280 -7.84 9.47 10.24
C PRO A 280 -6.73 8.44 10.03
N GLU A 281 -6.00 8.54 8.92
CA GLU A 281 -4.93 7.61 8.61
C GLU A 281 -3.70 7.81 9.50
N LEU A 282 -3.36 9.05 9.82
CA LEU A 282 -2.24 9.35 10.70
C LEU A 282 -2.48 8.75 12.09
N LEU A 283 -3.69 8.85 12.63
CA LEU A 283 -4.05 8.21 13.90
C LEU A 283 -4.03 6.69 13.79
N ALA A 284 -4.55 6.11 12.71
CA ALA A 284 -4.49 4.67 12.49
C ALA A 284 -3.04 4.17 12.51
N ASN A 285 -2.12 4.90 11.88
CA ASN A 285 -0.70 4.53 11.87
C ASN A 285 -0.04 4.67 13.24
N LEU A 286 -0.27 5.79 13.94
CA LEU A 286 0.36 6.07 15.24
C LEU A 286 -0.17 5.19 16.37
N LEU A 287 -1.45 4.76 16.31
CA LEU A 287 -2.05 3.88 17.31
C LEU A 287 -1.72 2.40 17.10
N SER A 288 -1.10 2.05 15.99
CA SER A 288 -0.78 0.66 15.66
C SER A 288 0.47 0.16 16.38
N SER A 289 0.41 -1.07 16.86
CA SER A 289 1.58 -1.79 17.39
C SER A 289 2.54 -2.27 16.28
N VAL A 290 2.14 -2.21 15.01
CA VAL A 290 2.93 -2.71 13.87
C VAL A 290 3.86 -1.62 13.33
N GLY A 291 5.18 -1.83 13.47
CA GLY A 291 6.22 -0.87 13.11
C GLY A 291 6.23 -0.40 11.65
N ASN A 292 5.72 -1.21 10.73
CA ASN A 292 5.64 -0.84 9.32
C ASN A 292 4.66 0.32 9.08
N GLN A 293 3.61 0.47 9.91
CA GLN A 293 2.64 1.55 9.77
C GLN A 293 3.23 2.94 10.09
N THR A 294 4.24 3.00 10.95
CA THR A 294 4.98 4.24 11.24
C THR A 294 6.36 4.26 10.56
N SER A 295 6.38 3.88 9.29
CA SER A 295 7.58 3.96 8.43
C SER A 295 7.20 4.52 7.05
N ILE A 296 8.00 5.46 6.56
CA ILE A 296 7.80 6.06 5.24
C ILE A 296 8.09 5.10 4.09
N ARG A 297 8.61 3.90 4.37
CA ARG A 297 8.97 2.90 3.37
C ARG A 297 7.78 2.10 2.85
N PHE A 298 6.65 2.15 3.55
CA PHE A 298 5.47 1.35 3.25
C PHE A 298 4.28 2.19 2.81
N HIS A 299 3.33 1.57 2.15
CA HIS A 299 2.13 2.16 1.55
C HIS A 299 1.21 2.92 2.50
N TYR A 300 1.40 2.80 3.82
CA TYR A 300 0.58 3.50 4.83
C TYR A 300 0.70 5.03 4.79
N THR A 301 1.70 5.57 4.08
CA THR A 301 1.82 7.01 3.86
C THR A 301 0.95 7.55 2.72
N ALA A 302 0.42 6.65 1.87
CA ALA A 302 -0.31 7.03 0.66
C ALA A 302 -1.49 7.98 0.93
N PRO A 303 -2.37 7.73 1.92
CA PRO A 303 -3.51 8.61 2.18
C PRO A 303 -3.15 9.91 2.90
N ILE A 304 -1.95 10.01 3.48
CA ILE A 304 -1.46 11.17 4.25
C ILE A 304 -0.76 12.19 3.33
N THR A 305 0.07 11.68 2.44
CA THR A 305 1.00 12.47 1.60
C THR A 305 0.34 13.63 0.84
N PRO A 306 -0.81 13.46 0.14
CA PRO A 306 -1.42 14.55 -0.62
C PRO A 306 -1.82 15.74 0.25
N PHE A 307 -2.22 15.50 1.49
CA PHE A 307 -2.66 16.56 2.40
C PHE A 307 -1.48 17.27 3.05
N LEU A 308 -0.38 16.59 3.32
CA LEU A 308 0.86 17.22 3.75
C LEU A 308 1.38 18.19 2.69
N PHE A 309 1.38 17.78 1.42
CA PHE A 309 1.76 18.64 0.30
C PHE A 309 0.81 19.82 0.14
N ALA A 310 -0.49 19.58 0.11
CA ALA A 310 -1.49 20.64 0.02
C ALA A 310 -1.33 21.64 1.18
N ALA A 311 -1.19 21.15 2.41
CA ALA A 311 -0.96 22.00 3.57
C ALA A 311 0.35 22.80 3.48
N ALA A 312 1.44 22.18 3.00
CA ALA A 312 2.72 22.89 2.82
C ALA A 312 2.62 23.98 1.76
N ILE A 313 1.94 23.73 0.64
CA ILE A 313 1.71 24.74 -0.42
C ILE A 313 0.83 25.89 0.09
N LEU A 314 -0.26 25.59 0.81
CA LEU A 314 -1.12 26.61 1.40
C LEU A 314 -0.39 27.36 2.53
N GLY A 315 0.43 26.70 3.33
CA GLY A 315 1.30 27.32 4.32
C GLY A 315 2.32 28.27 3.67
N ALA A 316 2.98 27.80 2.60
CA ALA A 316 3.90 28.62 1.81
C ALA A 316 3.23 29.87 1.22
N SER A 317 1.95 29.82 0.89
CA SER A 317 1.21 30.96 0.34
C SER A 317 1.03 32.15 1.30
N GLN A 318 1.24 31.92 2.59
CA GLN A 318 1.16 32.96 3.63
C GLN A 318 2.43 33.85 3.68
N PHE A 319 3.51 33.44 3.02
CA PHE A 319 4.74 34.24 2.96
C PHE A 319 4.68 35.28 1.84
N VAL A 320 5.33 36.43 2.06
CA VAL A 320 5.53 37.43 1.01
C VAL A 320 6.39 36.86 -0.13
N ARG A 321 7.41 36.06 0.24
CA ARG A 321 8.36 35.43 -0.69
C ARG A 321 7.93 34.02 -1.07
N ARG A 322 6.80 33.90 -1.76
CA ARG A 322 6.20 32.61 -2.14
C ARG A 322 7.08 31.75 -3.04
N ARG A 323 7.91 32.39 -3.89
CA ARG A 323 8.84 31.67 -4.78
C ARG A 323 9.94 30.96 -4.00
N GLU A 324 10.52 31.66 -3.03
CA GLU A 324 11.53 31.09 -2.14
C GLU A 324 10.95 29.96 -1.29
N ALA A 325 9.71 30.05 -0.85
CA ALA A 325 9.04 28.97 -0.15
C ALA A 325 8.84 27.73 -1.06
N ALA A 326 8.48 27.91 -2.34
CA ALA A 326 8.40 26.80 -3.30
C ALA A 326 9.77 26.16 -3.55
N VAL A 327 10.84 26.97 -3.64
CA VAL A 327 12.23 26.47 -3.75
C VAL A 327 12.60 25.69 -2.49
N ALA A 328 12.23 26.16 -1.30
CA ALA A 328 12.49 25.45 -0.04
C ALA A 328 11.79 24.08 0.00
N ILE A 329 10.52 24.00 -0.39
CA ILE A 329 9.80 22.71 -0.48
C ILE A 329 10.57 21.73 -1.37
N LEU A 330 10.99 22.14 -2.58
CA LEU A 330 11.75 21.28 -3.48
C LEU A 330 13.12 20.91 -2.89
N ALA A 331 13.86 21.88 -2.34
CA ALA A 331 15.19 21.64 -1.80
C ALA A 331 15.18 20.67 -0.61
N PHE A 332 14.22 20.83 0.31
CA PHE A 332 14.07 19.93 1.45
C PHE A 332 13.58 18.55 1.03
N SER A 333 12.61 18.47 0.08
CA SER A 333 12.16 17.17 -0.47
C SER A 333 13.29 16.43 -1.19
N LEU A 334 14.10 17.14 -2.00
CA LEU A 334 15.24 16.55 -2.71
C LEU A 334 16.31 16.07 -1.72
N LEU A 335 16.68 16.91 -0.75
CA LEU A 335 17.67 16.54 0.28
C LEU A 335 17.18 15.31 1.07
N ALA A 336 15.94 15.29 1.49
CA ALA A 336 15.35 14.15 2.18
C ALA A 336 15.29 12.90 1.28
N GLY A 337 14.92 13.04 0.00
CA GLY A 337 14.96 11.96 -0.98
C GLY A 337 16.34 11.33 -1.13
N ILE A 338 17.41 12.12 -1.02
CA ILE A 338 18.80 11.63 -1.02
C ILE A 338 19.15 10.97 0.32
N LEU A 339 18.73 11.53 1.46
CA LEU A 339 19.20 11.11 2.79
C LEU A 339 18.40 9.94 3.38
N ILE A 340 17.09 9.85 3.11
CA ILE A 340 16.20 8.85 3.69
C ILE A 340 15.31 8.15 2.63
N GLY A 341 15.47 8.50 1.36
CA GLY A 341 14.80 7.85 0.24
C GLY A 341 15.50 6.58 -0.25
N PRO A 342 14.95 5.93 -1.28
CA PRO A 342 15.46 4.68 -1.85
C PRO A 342 16.91 4.77 -2.36
N LEU A 343 17.36 5.95 -2.80
CA LEU A 343 18.73 6.15 -3.27
C LEU A 343 19.77 5.78 -2.20
N ARG A 344 19.54 6.20 -0.95
CA ARG A 344 20.47 5.88 0.15
C ARG A 344 20.44 4.40 0.53
N ALA A 345 19.29 3.75 0.37
CA ALA A 345 19.14 2.32 0.64
C ALA A 345 19.76 1.44 -0.47
N GLY A 346 20.11 2.03 -1.61
CA GLY A 346 20.62 1.29 -2.77
C GLY A 346 19.53 0.79 -3.73
N GLU A 347 18.25 1.00 -3.41
CA GLU A 347 17.11 0.46 -4.14
C GLU A 347 16.87 1.10 -5.54
N LEU A 348 17.56 2.21 -5.85
CA LEU A 348 17.50 2.81 -7.20
C LEU A 348 18.48 2.18 -8.18
N VAL A 349 19.29 1.22 -7.74
CA VAL A 349 20.20 0.46 -8.59
C VAL A 349 19.66 -0.97 -8.66
N PRO A 350 19.09 -1.39 -9.79
CA PRO A 350 18.53 -2.72 -9.88
C PRO A 350 19.62 -3.77 -9.70
N GLU A 351 19.36 -4.74 -8.82
CA GLU A 351 20.25 -5.87 -8.69
C GLU A 351 20.21 -6.73 -9.98
N PRO A 352 21.39 -7.07 -10.54
CA PRO A 352 21.42 -7.96 -11.69
C PRO A 352 20.91 -9.35 -11.27
N ARG A 353 20.09 -9.96 -12.11
CA ARG A 353 19.59 -11.33 -11.85
C ARG A 353 20.75 -12.27 -11.49
N SER A 354 20.71 -12.76 -10.29
CA SER A 354 21.73 -13.66 -9.72
C SER A 354 21.66 -15.06 -10.33
N LYS A 355 22.65 -15.90 -10.01
CA LYS A 355 22.58 -17.34 -10.33
C LYS A 355 21.39 -17.99 -9.60
N HIS A 356 21.12 -17.58 -8.37
CA HIS A 356 20.02 -18.11 -7.55
C HIS A 356 18.66 -17.84 -8.21
N ASP A 357 18.43 -16.64 -8.75
CA ASP A 357 17.16 -16.27 -9.43
C ASP A 357 16.92 -17.13 -10.68
N ARG A 358 17.97 -17.43 -11.44
CA ARG A 358 17.86 -18.32 -12.60
C ARG A 358 17.57 -19.77 -12.20
N ILE A 359 18.04 -20.19 -11.04
CA ILE A 359 17.71 -21.50 -10.47
C ILE A 359 16.26 -21.51 -10.01
N ALA A 360 15.80 -20.44 -9.33
CA ALA A 360 14.41 -20.26 -8.92
C ALA A 360 13.46 -20.36 -10.11
N GLU A 361 13.75 -19.62 -11.19
CA GLU A 361 12.96 -19.66 -12.43
C GLU A 361 12.86 -21.07 -13.04
N ARG A 362 13.96 -21.83 -13.09
CA ARG A 362 13.94 -23.21 -13.55
C ARG A 362 13.12 -24.12 -12.65
N ALA A 363 13.21 -23.91 -11.33
CA ALA A 363 12.50 -24.69 -10.34
C ALA A 363 10.98 -24.50 -10.44
N ILE A 364 10.51 -23.25 -10.48
CA ILE A 364 9.07 -22.96 -10.58
C ILE A 364 8.47 -23.35 -11.94
N ALA A 365 9.28 -23.34 -13.01
CA ALA A 365 8.84 -23.78 -14.35
C ALA A 365 8.49 -25.28 -14.41
N LEU A 366 8.88 -26.08 -13.41
CA LEU A 366 8.46 -27.50 -13.32
C LEU A 366 7.02 -27.65 -12.82
N ILE A 367 6.46 -26.62 -12.20
CA ILE A 367 5.13 -26.67 -11.57
C ILE A 367 4.07 -26.31 -12.60
N PRO A 368 3.12 -27.19 -12.90
CA PRO A 368 2.06 -26.88 -13.86
C PRO A 368 1.25 -25.62 -13.43
N PRO A 369 0.79 -24.78 -14.39
CA PRO A 369 0.08 -23.54 -14.10
C PRO A 369 -1.12 -23.71 -13.17
N ASP A 370 -1.91 -24.79 -13.37
CA ASP A 370 -3.17 -25.00 -12.64
C ASP A 370 -3.01 -25.83 -11.37
N ALA A 371 -1.80 -26.36 -11.11
CA ALA A 371 -1.59 -27.23 -9.97
C ALA A 371 -1.61 -26.45 -8.64
N PRO A 372 -2.34 -26.93 -7.62
CA PRO A 372 -2.27 -26.37 -6.27
C PRO A 372 -0.83 -26.46 -5.73
N VAL A 373 -0.31 -25.36 -5.23
CA VAL A 373 1.06 -25.27 -4.74
C VAL A 373 1.16 -24.63 -3.36
N SER A 374 2.08 -25.11 -2.53
CA SER A 374 2.53 -24.42 -1.32
C SER A 374 3.93 -23.85 -1.57
N SER A 375 4.17 -22.60 -1.25
CA SER A 375 5.48 -21.99 -1.52
C SER A 375 5.92 -20.99 -0.46
N THR A 376 7.23 -20.79 -0.34
CA THR A 376 7.81 -19.64 0.36
C THR A 376 7.41 -18.34 -0.34
N ASN A 377 7.43 -17.24 0.40
CA ASN A 377 6.85 -15.96 -0.03
C ASN A 377 7.44 -15.47 -1.36
N GLY A 378 8.76 -15.42 -1.52
CA GLY A 378 9.41 -14.93 -2.75
C GLY A 378 9.09 -15.78 -3.99
N LEU A 379 9.13 -17.12 -3.88
CA LEU A 379 8.72 -17.98 -5.00
C LEU A 379 7.22 -17.86 -5.30
N GLY A 380 6.42 -17.67 -4.24
CA GLY A 380 4.97 -17.54 -4.33
C GLY A 380 4.51 -16.30 -5.11
N GLY A 381 5.27 -15.21 -5.09
CA GLY A 381 5.00 -14.03 -5.91
C GLY A 381 4.90 -14.35 -7.42
N HIS A 382 5.69 -15.33 -7.88
CA HIS A 382 5.69 -15.81 -9.28
C HIS A 382 4.73 -16.96 -9.57
N LEU A 383 4.11 -17.52 -8.54
CA LEU A 383 3.21 -18.66 -8.64
C LEU A 383 1.73 -18.30 -8.38
N SER A 384 1.41 -17.01 -8.30
CA SER A 384 0.09 -16.55 -7.85
C SER A 384 -1.01 -16.53 -8.93
N GLU A 385 -0.66 -16.72 -10.20
CA GLU A 385 -1.63 -16.84 -11.30
C GLU A 385 -2.25 -18.25 -11.33
N ARG A 386 -2.88 -18.64 -10.21
CA ARG A 386 -3.53 -19.94 -10.04
C ARG A 386 -4.64 -19.91 -9.02
N ARG A 387 -5.49 -20.92 -9.05
CA ARG A 387 -6.64 -20.98 -8.15
C ARG A 387 -6.22 -21.15 -6.70
N ARG A 388 -5.22 -22.00 -6.40
CA ARG A 388 -4.78 -22.33 -5.04
C ARG A 388 -3.28 -22.17 -4.89
N ILE A 389 -2.88 -21.23 -4.04
CA ILE A 389 -1.50 -21.04 -3.64
C ILE A 389 -1.42 -20.85 -2.13
N HIS A 390 -0.81 -21.80 -1.43
CA HIS A 390 -0.65 -21.75 0.01
C HIS A 390 0.70 -21.14 0.39
N SER A 391 0.74 -20.50 1.55
CA SER A 391 2.02 -20.10 2.16
C SER A 391 2.62 -21.27 2.90
N PHE A 392 3.81 -21.69 2.50
CA PHE A 392 4.54 -22.72 3.22
C PHE A 392 4.80 -22.30 4.69
N PRO A 393 4.57 -23.13 5.71
CA PRO A 393 4.42 -24.60 5.64
C PRO A 393 2.99 -25.15 5.49
N THR A 394 1.97 -24.31 5.25
CA THR A 394 0.62 -24.81 5.00
C THR A 394 0.59 -25.54 3.66
N VAL A 395 0.39 -26.85 3.66
CA VAL A 395 0.38 -27.68 2.44
C VAL A 395 -1.01 -28.14 2.02
N SER A 396 -1.98 -28.18 2.95
CA SER A 396 -3.40 -28.50 2.67
C SER A 396 -3.59 -29.51 1.51
N ASP A 397 -4.26 -29.07 0.45
CA ASP A 397 -4.51 -29.85 -0.76
C ASP A 397 -3.45 -29.63 -1.86
N SER A 398 -2.29 -29.04 -1.53
CA SER A 398 -1.21 -28.85 -2.50
C SER A 398 -0.73 -30.15 -3.10
N GLU A 399 -0.50 -30.13 -4.41
CA GLU A 399 0.15 -31.21 -5.15
C GLU A 399 1.65 -30.95 -5.30
N TRP A 400 2.06 -29.71 -5.15
CA TRP A 400 3.43 -29.22 -5.27
C TRP A 400 3.83 -28.39 -4.08
N VAL A 401 5.12 -28.45 -3.73
CA VAL A 401 5.75 -27.58 -2.72
C VAL A 401 7.00 -26.97 -3.33
N ALA A 402 7.17 -25.66 -3.23
CA ALA A 402 8.34 -24.93 -3.69
C ALA A 402 8.93 -24.10 -2.54
N VAL A 403 10.14 -24.38 -2.13
CA VAL A 403 10.77 -23.76 -0.97
C VAL A 403 12.13 -23.18 -1.35
N ASP A 404 12.36 -21.94 -0.97
CA ASP A 404 13.68 -21.31 -0.97
C ASP A 404 14.19 -21.23 0.48
N LEU A 405 15.24 -22.00 0.77
CA LEU A 405 15.85 -22.05 2.11
C LEU A 405 16.88 -20.93 2.34
N LYS A 406 17.34 -20.26 1.29
CA LYS A 406 18.34 -19.20 1.39
C LYS A 406 17.71 -17.82 1.56
N ARG A 407 16.61 -17.54 0.86
CA ARG A 407 15.92 -16.26 0.88
C ARG A 407 14.57 -16.36 1.58
N ALA A 408 14.58 -16.85 2.82
CA ALA A 408 13.37 -16.82 3.63
C ALA A 408 13.04 -15.38 4.01
N SER A 409 11.88 -14.88 3.55
CA SER A 409 11.37 -13.57 3.91
C SER A 409 10.99 -13.49 5.40
N TYR A 410 10.73 -12.29 5.88
CA TYR A 410 10.16 -12.08 7.22
C TYR A 410 8.87 -12.90 7.43
N LEU A 411 8.03 -12.99 6.40
CA LEU A 411 6.75 -13.71 6.47
C LEU A 411 6.93 -15.23 6.54
N ASP A 412 7.94 -15.77 5.89
CA ASP A 412 8.29 -17.21 5.99
C ASP A 412 8.75 -17.59 7.40
N ARG A 413 9.31 -16.62 8.15
CA ARG A 413 9.81 -16.79 9.52
C ARG A 413 8.76 -16.53 10.60
N ARG A 414 7.60 -15.98 10.25
CA ARG A 414 6.58 -15.54 11.22
C ARG A 414 5.98 -16.71 12.02
N SER A 415 5.89 -17.88 11.43
CA SER A 415 5.30 -19.07 12.04
C SER A 415 6.31 -19.89 12.84
N ASP A 416 7.60 -19.83 12.53
CA ASP A 416 8.68 -20.53 13.21
C ASP A 416 10.05 -19.93 12.87
N PRO A 417 10.82 -19.47 13.87
CA PRO A 417 12.20 -19.03 13.69
C PRO A 417 13.15 -20.12 13.17
N SER A 418 12.79 -21.42 13.32
CA SER A 418 13.61 -22.55 12.88
C SER A 418 13.58 -22.83 11.39
N THR A 419 12.86 -22.00 10.62
CA THR A 419 12.85 -22.00 9.17
C THR A 419 12.01 -23.09 8.48
N ALA A 420 11.73 -22.88 7.21
CA ALA A 420 11.13 -23.83 6.28
C ALA A 420 11.84 -25.23 6.25
N ALA A 421 13.04 -25.34 6.81
CA ALA A 421 13.82 -26.60 6.80
C ALA A 421 13.19 -27.74 7.63
N VAL A 422 12.60 -27.43 8.81
CA VAL A 422 12.00 -28.47 9.67
C VAL A 422 10.72 -29.03 9.07
N PRO A 423 9.71 -28.21 8.69
CA PRO A 423 8.53 -28.74 7.99
C PRO A 423 8.85 -29.46 6.69
N LEU A 424 9.84 -28.98 5.93
CA LEU A 424 10.29 -29.64 4.70
C LEU A 424 10.84 -31.04 4.97
N ALA A 425 11.67 -31.19 6.02
CA ALA A 425 12.23 -32.48 6.42
C ALA A 425 11.13 -33.45 6.89
N GLU A 426 10.07 -32.94 7.52
CA GLU A 426 8.91 -33.74 7.92
C GLU A 426 8.12 -34.23 6.72
N LEU A 427 7.87 -33.37 5.72
CA LEU A 427 7.22 -33.77 4.48
C LEU A 427 8.00 -34.89 3.76
N LEU A 428 9.32 -34.77 3.67
CA LEU A 428 10.16 -35.78 3.04
C LEU A 428 10.16 -37.10 3.81
N ARG A 429 10.11 -37.06 5.15
CA ARG A 429 10.02 -38.26 5.98
C ARG A 429 8.66 -38.97 5.91
N SER A 430 7.59 -38.23 5.57
CA SER A 430 6.26 -38.83 5.46
C SER A 430 6.11 -39.85 4.34
N GLY A 431 7.03 -39.85 3.36
CA GLY A 431 6.95 -40.68 2.17
C GLY A 431 5.89 -40.28 1.14
N SER A 432 5.08 -39.25 1.46
CA SER A 432 4.01 -38.76 0.57
C SER A 432 4.50 -37.72 -0.46
N TRP A 433 5.79 -37.40 -0.44
CA TRP A 433 6.38 -36.39 -1.31
C TRP A 433 7.69 -36.89 -1.93
N SER A 434 7.84 -36.68 -3.23
CA SER A 434 9.07 -36.91 -3.95
C SER A 434 9.76 -35.60 -4.31
N LYS A 435 11.08 -35.56 -4.12
CA LYS A 435 11.90 -34.41 -4.51
C LYS A 435 12.13 -34.44 -6.03
N VAL A 436 11.68 -33.42 -6.74
CA VAL A 436 11.83 -33.29 -8.20
C VAL A 436 12.88 -32.26 -8.60
N PHE A 437 13.26 -31.37 -7.66
CA PHE A 437 14.31 -30.38 -7.84
C PHE A 437 15.02 -30.09 -6.51
N ASP A 438 16.34 -29.93 -6.57
CA ASP A 438 17.18 -29.59 -5.39
C ASP A 438 18.48 -28.95 -5.90
N GLU A 439 18.54 -27.64 -5.96
CA GLU A 439 19.73 -26.90 -6.36
C GLU A 439 19.80 -25.56 -5.60
N ASP A 440 20.95 -25.25 -5.05
CA ASP A 440 21.28 -23.98 -4.39
C ASP A 440 20.31 -23.56 -3.28
N GLY A 441 19.71 -24.54 -2.56
CA GLY A 441 18.74 -24.29 -1.49
C GLY A 441 17.31 -24.11 -1.97
N ILE A 442 17.05 -24.17 -3.27
CA ILE A 442 15.71 -24.21 -3.83
C ILE A 442 15.29 -25.67 -4.01
N ILE A 443 14.18 -26.04 -3.41
CA ILE A 443 13.65 -27.40 -3.39
C ILE A 443 12.22 -27.40 -3.91
N VAL A 444 11.95 -28.29 -4.87
CA VAL A 444 10.58 -28.56 -5.33
C VAL A 444 10.22 -30.01 -5.05
N LEU A 445 9.07 -30.16 -4.38
CA LEU A 445 8.48 -31.46 -4.12
C LEU A 445 7.19 -31.63 -4.93
N ARG A 446 6.93 -32.87 -5.31
CA ARG A 446 5.66 -33.30 -5.87
C ARG A 446 5.03 -34.34 -4.98
N ARG A 447 3.74 -34.29 -4.74
CA ARG A 447 2.99 -35.28 -3.99
C ARG A 447 3.03 -36.62 -4.74
N THR A 448 3.41 -37.68 -4.07
CA THR A 448 3.30 -39.06 -4.58
C THR A 448 1.84 -39.47 -4.47
N ALA A 449 1.29 -40.11 -5.51
CA ALA A 449 -0.10 -40.59 -5.55
C ALA A 449 -0.38 -41.63 -4.45
#